data_6a9050cb022207375ca6a0254b68d018
#
_entry.id   6a9050cb022207375ca6a0254b68d018
#
_cell.length_a   1.000
_cell.length_b   1.000
_cell.length_c   1.000
_cell.angle_alpha   90.00
_cell.angle_beta   90.00
_cell.angle_gamma   90.00
#
_symmetry.space_group_name_H-M   'P 1'
#
loop_
_entity.id
_entity.type
_entity.pdbx_description
1 polymer ?
#
loop_
_entity_poly.entity_id
_entity_poly.type
_entity_poly.pdbx_seq_one_letter_code
_entity_poly.pdbx_strand_id
1 'polypeptide(L)'
;DADDLEPAWNDFEELVWPALAKRIPVFEEIKMTGAWAGYYDCNKLDNNAVVGKHPSYKNVYMASGFTGRGLMQAPGIGRALTELINTGSYQTINLNCFSVERVIKNEERVEPYVL
;
A
#
# COMPACT_ATOMS: atom_id res chain seq x y z
N ASP A 1 2.12 16.59 11.17
CA ASP A 1 1.49 16.17 12.43
C ASP A 1 0.40 15.15 12.11
N ALA A 2 0.23 14.10 12.91
CA ALA A 2 -0.68 13.00 12.58
C ALA A 2 -2.16 13.44 12.53
N ASP A 3 -2.47 14.62 13.04
CA ASP A 3 -3.82 15.19 13.04
C ASP A 3 -4.04 16.26 11.97
N ASP A 4 -3.02 16.56 11.16
CA ASP A 4 -3.10 17.53 10.09
C ASP A 4 -3.46 16.84 8.77
N LEU A 5 -4.69 17.02 8.32
CA LEU A 5 -5.19 16.57 7.02
C LEU A 5 -5.24 17.68 5.98
N GLU A 6 -4.51 18.77 6.20
CA GLU A 6 -4.39 19.83 5.20
C GLU A 6 -3.49 19.34 4.04
N PRO A 7 -3.94 19.42 2.80
CA PRO A 7 -3.11 19.04 1.66
C PRO A 7 -1.90 19.96 1.50
N ALA A 8 -0.76 19.39 1.08
CA ALA A 8 0.41 20.15 0.69
C ALA A 8 0.17 20.79 -0.70
N TRP A 9 -0.54 21.91 -0.73
CA TRP A 9 -0.99 22.58 -1.95
C TRP A 9 0.14 22.91 -2.93
N ASN A 10 1.30 23.31 -2.40
CA ASN A 10 2.45 23.69 -3.23
C ASN A 10 3.07 22.49 -3.97
N ASP A 11 2.94 21.29 -3.44
CA ASP A 11 3.53 20.10 -4.05
C ASP A 11 2.99 19.83 -5.45
N PHE A 12 1.74 20.19 -5.70
CA PHE A 12 1.17 20.05 -7.04
C PHE A 12 1.87 20.98 -8.03
N GLU A 13 2.02 22.25 -7.70
CA GLU A 13 2.59 23.28 -8.60
C GLU A 13 4.11 23.08 -8.78
N GLU A 14 4.82 22.72 -7.72
CA GLU A 14 6.29 22.66 -7.73
C GLU A 14 6.83 21.31 -8.21
N LEU A 15 6.12 20.20 -7.94
CA LEU A 15 6.62 18.85 -8.20
C LEU A 15 5.76 18.07 -9.19
N VAL A 16 4.45 17.98 -8.95
CA VAL A 16 3.58 17.06 -9.69
C VAL A 16 3.28 17.59 -11.07
N TRP A 17 2.82 18.82 -11.19
CA TRP A 17 2.44 19.43 -12.47
C TRP A 17 3.60 19.50 -13.46
N PRO A 18 4.80 20.01 -13.12
CA PRO A 18 5.93 20.01 -14.04
C PRO A 18 6.33 18.60 -14.53
N ALA A 19 6.26 17.61 -13.63
CA ALA A 19 6.57 16.24 -14.01
C ALA A 19 5.54 15.63 -14.97
N LEU A 20 4.26 15.96 -14.80
CA LEU A 20 3.18 15.53 -15.69
C LEU A 20 3.27 16.23 -17.06
N ALA A 21 3.43 17.56 -17.10
CA ALA A 21 3.54 18.36 -18.31
C ALA A 21 4.74 17.93 -19.17
N LYS A 22 5.87 17.63 -18.53
CA LYS A 22 7.05 17.11 -19.22
C LYS A 22 6.80 15.78 -19.97
N ARG A 23 5.92 14.94 -19.44
CA ARG A 23 5.60 13.63 -20.03
C ARG A 23 4.45 13.71 -21.03
N ILE A 24 3.49 14.54 -20.77
CA ILE A 24 2.26 14.70 -21.54
C ILE A 24 2.02 16.19 -21.72
N PRO A 25 2.51 16.79 -22.83
CA PRO A 25 2.52 18.26 -23.02
C PRO A 25 1.15 18.94 -22.86
N VAL A 26 0.04 18.29 -23.22
CA VAL A 26 -1.30 18.84 -23.04
C VAL A 26 -1.64 19.13 -21.56
N PHE A 27 -0.91 18.53 -20.62
CA PHE A 27 -1.08 18.77 -19.19
C PHE A 27 -0.47 20.11 -18.71
N GLU A 28 0.17 20.87 -19.57
CA GLU A 28 0.51 22.27 -19.27
C GLU A 28 -0.73 23.14 -19.04
N GLU A 29 -1.86 22.76 -19.64
CA GLU A 29 -3.12 23.53 -19.57
C GLU A 29 -4.07 23.05 -18.47
N ILE A 30 -3.69 22.01 -17.68
CA ILE A 30 -4.57 21.53 -16.61
C ILE A 30 -4.60 22.51 -15.44
N LYS A 31 -5.72 22.46 -14.72
CA LYS A 31 -5.92 23.22 -13.49
C LYS A 31 -6.34 22.28 -12.38
N MET A 32 -5.67 22.35 -11.25
CA MET A 32 -6.11 21.65 -10.05
C MET A 32 -7.43 22.25 -9.57
N THR A 33 -8.46 21.43 -9.42
CA THR A 33 -9.79 21.83 -8.97
C THR A 33 -10.06 21.48 -7.51
N GLY A 34 -9.21 20.66 -6.90
CA GLY A 34 -9.31 20.28 -5.50
C GLY A 34 -8.23 19.29 -5.12
N ALA A 35 -8.01 19.17 -3.82
CA ALA A 35 -7.14 18.18 -3.21
C ALA A 35 -7.73 17.76 -1.87
N TRP A 36 -7.34 16.60 -1.41
CA TRP A 36 -7.64 16.11 -0.06
C TRP A 36 -6.48 15.25 0.44
N ALA A 37 -6.31 15.19 1.74
CA ALA A 37 -5.36 14.31 2.39
C ALA A 37 -6.08 13.15 3.09
N GLY A 38 -5.36 12.10 3.40
CA GLY A 38 -5.87 10.93 4.11
C GLY A 38 -4.73 10.17 4.79
N TYR A 39 -5.10 9.33 5.76
CA TYR A 39 -4.13 8.49 6.45
C TYR A 39 -3.76 7.26 5.64
N TYR A 40 -2.51 6.88 5.74
CA TYR A 40 -2.02 5.58 5.29
C TYR A 40 -2.02 4.58 6.46
N ASP A 41 -2.35 3.33 6.17
CA ASP A 41 -2.19 2.21 7.09
C ASP A 41 -0.73 1.70 7.07
N CYS A 42 0.15 2.39 7.76
CA CYS A 42 1.57 2.07 7.75
C CYS A 42 1.91 0.90 8.67
N ASN A 43 2.62 -0.10 8.13
CA ASN A 43 3.32 -1.08 8.94
C ASN A 43 4.66 -0.48 9.41
N LYS A 44 4.78 -0.21 10.72
CA LYS A 44 5.95 0.45 11.31
C LYS A 44 7.22 -0.40 11.28
N LEU A 45 7.12 -1.71 11.05
CA LEU A 45 8.28 -2.59 11.00
C LEU A 45 9.14 -2.27 9.76
N ASP A 46 8.52 -2.20 8.58
CA ASP A 46 9.24 -2.12 7.32
C ASP A 46 8.45 -1.48 6.16
N ASN A 47 7.34 -0.82 6.43
CA ASN A 47 6.44 -0.23 5.45
C ASN A 47 5.88 -1.20 4.39
N ASN A 48 5.97 -2.52 4.63
CA ASN A 48 5.41 -3.54 3.75
C ASN A 48 4.09 -4.09 4.28
N ALA A 49 3.23 -4.51 3.36
CA ALA A 49 1.95 -5.10 3.69
C ALA A 49 2.10 -6.33 4.61
N VAL A 50 1.07 -6.56 5.41
CA VAL A 50 0.91 -7.75 6.24
C VAL A 50 -0.29 -8.51 5.70
N VAL A 51 -0.04 -9.67 5.08
CA VAL A 51 -1.06 -10.44 4.37
C VAL A 51 -1.00 -11.91 4.77
N GLY A 52 -2.17 -12.49 5.04
CA GLY A 52 -2.30 -13.92 5.26
C GLY A 52 -3.06 -14.29 6.52
N LYS A 53 -3.00 -15.57 6.87
CA LYS A 53 -3.68 -16.12 8.04
C LYS A 53 -2.96 -15.71 9.32
N HIS A 54 -3.73 -15.37 10.36
CA HIS A 54 -3.16 -15.13 11.68
C HIS A 54 -2.75 -16.46 12.34
N PRO A 55 -1.52 -16.61 12.85
CA PRO A 55 -1.02 -17.91 13.33
C PRO A 55 -1.77 -18.43 14.55
N SER A 56 -2.23 -17.56 15.44
CA SER A 56 -2.93 -17.94 16.67
C SER A 56 -4.46 -18.06 16.54
N TYR A 57 -5.05 -17.59 15.44
CA TYR A 57 -6.50 -17.58 15.26
C TYR A 57 -6.90 -18.29 13.97
N LYS A 58 -7.78 -19.32 14.08
CA LYS A 58 -8.13 -20.18 12.95
C LYS A 58 -8.84 -19.46 11.80
N ASN A 59 -9.69 -18.48 12.11
CA ASN A 59 -10.59 -17.82 11.15
C ASN A 59 -10.26 -16.34 10.96
N VAL A 60 -9.04 -15.90 11.30
CA VAL A 60 -8.60 -14.52 11.11
C VAL A 60 -7.58 -14.48 10.00
N TYR A 61 -7.88 -13.66 8.99
CA TYR A 61 -6.99 -13.33 7.88
C TYR A 61 -6.76 -11.82 7.86
N MET A 62 -5.57 -11.42 7.54
CA MET A 62 -5.15 -10.02 7.54
C MET A 62 -4.77 -9.57 6.14
N ALA A 63 -5.08 -8.31 5.84
CA ALA A 63 -4.59 -7.57 4.70
C ALA A 63 -4.53 -6.10 5.10
N SER A 64 -3.38 -5.63 5.54
CA SER A 64 -3.17 -4.28 6.08
C SER A 64 -1.73 -3.82 5.91
N GLY A 65 -1.43 -2.58 6.29
CA GLY A 65 -0.09 -2.04 6.27
C GLY A 65 0.45 -1.77 4.87
N PHE A 66 -0.42 -1.42 3.91
CA PHE A 66 -0.05 -1.22 2.51
C PHE A 66 0.73 0.06 2.23
N THR A 67 0.80 0.96 3.19
CA THR A 67 1.58 2.20 3.12
C THR A 67 1.30 2.98 1.82
N GLY A 68 0.00 3.27 1.58
CA GLY A 68 -0.50 4.01 0.41
C GLY A 68 -0.62 3.21 -0.89
N ARG A 69 -0.16 1.96 -0.94
CA ARG A 69 -0.17 1.13 -2.17
C ARG A 69 -1.36 0.16 -2.26
N GLY A 70 -2.28 0.21 -1.30
CA GLY A 70 -3.36 -0.77 -1.18
C GLY A 70 -4.30 -0.81 -2.38
N LEU A 71 -4.68 0.33 -2.95
CA LEU A 71 -5.61 0.39 -4.08
C LEU A 71 -5.08 -0.40 -5.29
N MET A 72 -3.83 -0.20 -5.68
CA MET A 72 -3.24 -0.87 -6.83
C MET A 72 -2.94 -2.35 -6.58
N GLN A 73 -2.73 -2.74 -5.33
CA GLN A 73 -2.43 -4.11 -4.94
C GLN A 73 -3.70 -4.94 -4.64
N ALA A 74 -4.82 -4.29 -4.37
CA ALA A 74 -6.06 -4.94 -3.91
C ALA A 74 -6.54 -6.12 -4.79
N PRO A 75 -6.52 -6.07 -6.13
CA PRO A 75 -6.97 -7.21 -6.94
C PRO A 75 -6.11 -8.46 -6.74
N GLY A 76 -4.78 -8.30 -6.69
CA GLY A 76 -3.85 -9.40 -6.46
C GLY A 76 -3.96 -9.98 -5.05
N ILE A 77 -4.05 -9.11 -4.05
CA ILE A 77 -4.24 -9.49 -2.65
C ILE A 77 -5.56 -10.21 -2.44
N GLY A 78 -6.65 -9.69 -2.99
CA GLY A 78 -7.98 -10.30 -2.90
C GLY A 78 -8.01 -11.71 -3.49
N ARG A 79 -7.37 -11.89 -4.66
CA ARG A 79 -7.22 -13.22 -5.27
C ARG A 79 -6.43 -14.17 -4.39
N ALA A 80 -5.26 -13.75 -3.92
CA ALA A 80 -4.38 -14.58 -3.10
C ALA A 80 -5.04 -15.00 -1.78
N LEU A 81 -5.75 -14.07 -1.11
CA LEU A 81 -6.51 -14.40 0.11
C LEU A 81 -7.67 -15.35 -0.17
N THR A 82 -8.38 -15.17 -1.28
CA THR A 82 -9.45 -16.11 -1.69
C THR A 82 -8.91 -17.53 -1.88
N GLU A 83 -7.76 -17.66 -2.53
CA GLU A 83 -7.09 -18.95 -2.70
C GLU A 83 -6.70 -19.54 -1.34
N LEU A 84 -6.06 -18.75 -0.49
CA LEU A 84 -5.62 -19.19 0.86
C LEU A 84 -6.80 -19.64 1.72
N ILE A 85 -7.93 -18.92 1.69
CA ILE A 85 -9.12 -19.24 2.47
C ILE A 85 -9.77 -20.55 1.97
N ASN A 86 -9.90 -20.72 0.65
CA ASN A 86 -10.62 -21.85 0.06
C ASN A 86 -9.78 -23.13 0.01
N THR A 87 -8.47 -23.00 -0.24
CA THR A 87 -7.59 -24.17 -0.48
C THR A 87 -6.53 -24.37 0.59
N GLY A 88 -6.37 -23.43 1.51
CA GLY A 88 -5.34 -23.46 2.54
C GLY A 88 -3.95 -23.03 2.08
N SER A 89 -3.79 -22.64 0.82
CA SER A 89 -2.48 -22.21 0.27
C SER A 89 -2.64 -21.23 -0.90
N TYR A 90 -1.61 -20.44 -1.13
CA TYR A 90 -1.53 -19.58 -2.32
C TYR A 90 -1.30 -20.44 -3.57
N GLN A 91 -2.06 -20.18 -4.64
CA GLN A 91 -1.99 -20.94 -5.89
C GLN A 91 -1.30 -20.17 -7.01
N THR A 92 -1.58 -18.86 -7.14
CA THR A 92 -1.08 -18.02 -8.25
C THR A 92 -0.05 -17.01 -7.82
N ILE A 93 -0.26 -16.35 -6.69
CA ILE A 93 0.64 -15.33 -6.14
C ILE A 93 1.05 -15.77 -4.74
N ASN A 94 2.31 -16.11 -4.54
CA ASN A 94 2.82 -16.51 -3.23
C ASN A 94 3.15 -15.27 -2.39
N LEU A 95 2.34 -15.02 -1.35
CA LEU A 95 2.49 -13.90 -0.42
C LEU A 95 3.09 -14.31 0.95
N ASN A 96 3.71 -15.48 1.06
CA ASN A 96 4.31 -15.93 2.34
C ASN A 96 5.35 -14.94 2.88
N CYS A 97 6.04 -14.22 1.99
CA CYS A 97 7.01 -13.19 2.39
C CYS A 97 6.37 -11.97 3.09
N PHE A 98 5.05 -11.82 3.01
CA PHE A 98 4.29 -10.78 3.70
C PHE A 98 3.47 -11.32 4.88
N SER A 99 3.77 -12.51 5.36
CA SER A 99 3.00 -13.20 6.39
C SER A 99 2.91 -12.42 7.71
N VAL A 100 1.83 -12.67 8.45
CA VAL A 100 1.65 -12.14 9.82
C VAL A 100 2.76 -12.63 10.75
N GLU A 101 3.21 -13.87 10.56
CA GLU A 101 4.27 -14.48 11.37
C GLU A 101 5.59 -13.70 11.35
N ARG A 102 6.00 -13.15 10.18
CA ARG A 102 7.24 -12.38 10.08
C ARG A 102 7.19 -11.11 10.96
N VAL A 103 6.01 -10.47 11.04
CA VAL A 103 5.83 -9.27 11.87
C VAL A 103 5.91 -9.64 13.36
N ILE A 104 5.28 -10.74 13.75
CA ILE A 104 5.35 -11.25 15.12
C ILE A 104 6.80 -11.61 15.51
N LYS A 105 7.58 -12.13 14.57
CA LYS A 105 9.01 -12.46 14.75
C LYS A 105 9.96 -11.28 14.57
N ASN A 106 9.44 -10.10 14.24
CA ASN A 106 10.23 -8.90 13.92
C ASN A 106 11.22 -9.13 12.76
N GLU A 107 10.77 -9.89 11.75
CA GLU A 107 11.54 -10.16 10.53
C GLU A 107 11.21 -9.10 9.48
N GLU A 108 12.07 -8.10 9.35
CA GLU A 108 11.93 -7.03 8.37
C GLU A 108 12.16 -7.53 6.94
N ARG A 109 11.40 -6.96 6.00
CA ARG A 109 11.63 -7.11 4.58
C ARG A 109 12.06 -5.77 4.00
N VAL A 110 13.36 -5.59 3.85
CA VAL A 110 13.90 -4.36 3.28
C VAL A 110 13.64 -4.32 1.78
N GLU A 111 12.95 -3.29 1.31
CA GLU A 111 12.80 -2.97 -0.10
C GLU A 111 13.64 -1.74 -0.46
N PRO A 112 14.44 -1.80 -1.54
CA PRO A 112 15.32 -0.68 -1.90
C PRO A 112 14.58 0.54 -2.46
N TYR A 113 13.27 0.41 -2.73
CA TYR A 113 12.43 1.44 -3.35
C TYR A 113 11.22 1.75 -2.47
N VAL A 114 11.46 2.27 -1.27
CA VAL A 114 10.38 2.87 -0.47
C VAL A 114 10.29 4.35 -0.82
N LEU A 115 9.12 4.76 -1.27
CA LEU A 115 8.79 6.18 -1.49
C LEU A 115 8.60 6.90 -0.15
#